data_4c83fe9a1dd81cbadb3296720c267322
#
_entry.id   4c83fe9a1dd81cbadb3296720c267322
#
_cell.length_a   1.000
_cell.length_b   1.000
_cell.length_c   1.000
_cell.angle_alpha   90.00
_cell.angle_beta   90.00
_cell.angle_gamma   90.00
#
_symmetry.space_group_name_H-M   'P 1'
#
loop_
_entity.id
_entity.type
_entity.pdbx_description
1 polymer ?
#
loop_
_entity_poly.entity_id
_entity_poly.type
_entity_poly.pdbx_seq_one_letter_code
_entity_poly.pdbx_strand_id
1 'polypeptide(L)'
;MKIVFMGTPEFSVPTLSALAQTNCEIGYVITQPDKARDRGKKIQPTPVKECAQALNIEVLQPEKVKGNSELFALLGNFQPDLIVVIAYGKILPVELLKLPRLGCINVHASLLPKYRGAAPIQRSILEGDAQTGVTLMYMEEGLDTGDMIAVSKTDIDKKNAESLHDELSQMGAKLLVETLPAIEAGEIVRIKQNDALATYAPMIFKSDGLIDFSKGADAVERLIRGLYPWPGAYTYLAGETFKIWEAIATDEKNEAEDGTVTAANADGIAIASGGKTLLATVVQVPGKKKMRVDDYLKGKNIEKYTHLG
;
A
#
# COMPACT_ATOMS: atom_id res chain seq x y z
N MET A 1 17.44 14.96 -19.23
CA MET A 1 17.69 14.70 -17.78
C MET A 1 18.10 13.27 -17.58
N LYS A 2 19.17 13.00 -16.82
CA LYS A 2 19.64 11.65 -16.44
C LYS A 2 18.98 11.21 -15.14
N ILE A 3 18.31 10.05 -15.15
CA ILE A 3 17.56 9.52 -14.00
C ILE A 3 18.13 8.18 -13.55
N VAL A 4 18.18 7.98 -12.25
CA VAL A 4 18.26 6.66 -11.62
C VAL A 4 16.90 6.40 -10.94
N PHE A 5 16.33 5.23 -11.21
CA PHE A 5 15.07 4.81 -10.60
C PHE A 5 15.32 3.78 -9.50
N MET A 6 14.68 3.96 -8.35
CA MET A 6 14.77 3.04 -7.21
C MET A 6 13.36 2.60 -6.79
N GLY A 7 13.06 1.32 -6.94
CA GLY A 7 11.75 0.77 -6.58
C GLY A 7 11.77 -0.74 -6.48
N THR A 8 10.71 -1.34 -5.90
CA THR A 8 10.69 -2.80 -5.72
C THR A 8 9.34 -3.43 -6.08
N PRO A 9 8.19 -3.05 -5.48
CA PRO A 9 6.91 -3.71 -5.70
C PRO A 9 6.19 -3.22 -6.96
N GLU A 10 5.06 -3.83 -7.24
CA GLU A 10 4.17 -3.47 -8.35
C GLU A 10 3.76 -2.00 -8.34
N PHE A 11 3.59 -1.41 -7.17
CA PHE A 11 3.28 0.03 -7.03
C PHE A 11 4.25 0.95 -7.78
N SER A 12 5.50 0.54 -7.94
CA SER A 12 6.56 1.34 -8.58
C SER A 12 6.58 1.18 -10.11
N VAL A 13 5.96 0.10 -10.65
CA VAL A 13 6.05 -0.26 -12.06
C VAL A 13 5.42 0.79 -13.00
N PRO A 14 4.22 1.33 -12.75
CA PRO A 14 3.62 2.34 -13.63
C PRO A 14 4.49 3.59 -13.77
N THR A 15 5.16 4.02 -12.69
CA THR A 15 6.05 5.18 -12.73
C THR A 15 7.31 4.91 -13.57
N LEU A 16 7.94 3.73 -13.42
CA LEU A 16 9.07 3.36 -14.26
C LEU A 16 8.67 3.33 -15.75
N SER A 17 7.53 2.71 -16.04
CA SER A 17 7.00 2.63 -17.41
C SER A 17 6.68 4.02 -17.99
N ALA A 18 6.11 4.92 -17.21
CA ALA A 18 5.80 6.27 -17.63
C ALA A 18 7.07 7.11 -17.86
N LEU A 19 8.07 6.99 -16.99
CA LEU A 19 9.38 7.65 -17.16
C LEU A 19 10.10 7.20 -18.43
N ALA A 20 10.02 5.91 -18.77
CA ALA A 20 10.63 5.37 -19.99
C ALA A 20 9.99 5.90 -21.28
N GLN A 21 8.79 6.49 -21.20
CA GLN A 21 8.12 7.14 -22.33
C GLN A 21 8.45 8.63 -22.46
N THR A 22 9.21 9.19 -21.54
CA THR A 22 9.69 10.57 -21.59
C THR A 22 11.02 10.68 -22.34
N ASN A 23 11.51 11.90 -22.55
CA ASN A 23 12.83 12.15 -23.11
C ASN A 23 13.97 12.02 -22.07
N CYS A 24 13.72 11.44 -20.91
CA CYS A 24 14.72 11.23 -19.88
C CYS A 24 15.56 9.98 -20.18
N GLU A 25 16.85 10.04 -19.87
CA GLU A 25 17.76 8.88 -19.90
C GLU A 25 17.69 8.18 -18.56
N ILE A 26 17.09 6.98 -18.51
CA ILE A 26 17.12 6.14 -17.32
C ILE A 26 18.35 5.25 -17.40
N GLY A 27 19.42 5.62 -16.69
CA GLY A 27 20.68 4.86 -16.77
C GLY A 27 20.64 3.57 -15.99
N TYR A 28 20.06 3.60 -14.80
CA TYR A 28 19.99 2.44 -13.91
C TYR A 28 18.66 2.33 -13.21
N VAL A 29 18.19 1.10 -13.03
CA VAL A 29 17.09 0.75 -12.13
C VAL A 29 17.65 -0.04 -10.96
N ILE A 30 17.43 0.47 -9.75
CA ILE A 30 17.89 -0.16 -8.52
C ILE A 30 16.68 -0.78 -7.81
N THR A 31 16.73 -2.08 -7.57
CA THR A 31 15.66 -2.81 -6.88
C THR A 31 16.23 -3.73 -5.81
N GLN A 32 15.40 -4.24 -4.91
CA GLN A 32 15.86 -5.21 -3.92
C GLN A 32 16.25 -6.54 -4.59
N PRO A 33 17.15 -7.32 -3.97
CA PRO A 33 17.47 -8.66 -4.44
C PRO A 33 16.23 -9.54 -4.59
N ASP A 34 16.29 -10.45 -5.55
CA ASP A 34 15.26 -11.47 -5.76
C ASP A 34 15.06 -12.28 -4.48
N LYS A 35 13.82 -12.56 -4.13
CA LYS A 35 13.47 -13.29 -2.92
C LYS A 35 12.55 -14.45 -3.24
N ALA A 36 12.63 -15.48 -2.41
CA ALA A 36 11.64 -16.56 -2.45
C ALA A 36 10.24 -16.01 -2.11
N ARG A 37 9.30 -16.18 -3.03
CA ARG A 37 7.90 -15.77 -2.89
C ARG A 37 7.00 -16.99 -3.02
N ASP A 38 5.78 -16.86 -2.50
CA ASP A 38 4.71 -17.85 -2.55
C ASP A 38 4.98 -19.19 -1.83
N ARG A 39 3.97 -20.07 -1.84
CA ARG A 39 4.00 -21.37 -1.16
C ARG A 39 5.10 -22.31 -1.67
N GLY A 40 5.65 -22.07 -2.87
CA GLY A 40 6.71 -22.89 -3.47
C GLY A 40 8.12 -22.44 -3.16
N LYS A 41 8.33 -21.30 -2.46
CA LYS A 41 9.66 -20.71 -2.15
C LYS A 41 10.58 -20.56 -3.37
N LYS A 42 10.03 -20.44 -4.58
CA LYS A 42 10.83 -20.17 -5.78
C LYS A 42 11.33 -18.72 -5.72
N ILE A 43 12.63 -18.55 -6.02
CA ILE A 43 13.19 -17.21 -6.19
C ILE A 43 12.51 -16.57 -7.40
N GLN A 44 11.89 -15.40 -7.17
CA GLN A 44 11.22 -14.64 -8.21
C GLN A 44 11.86 -13.25 -8.31
N PRO A 45 11.98 -12.70 -9.51
CA PRO A 45 12.42 -11.33 -9.71
C PRO A 45 11.42 -10.36 -9.06
N THR A 46 11.90 -9.14 -8.77
CA THR A 46 11.01 -8.08 -8.35
C THR A 46 10.19 -7.58 -9.55
N PRO A 47 8.95 -7.09 -9.37
CA PRO A 47 8.15 -6.51 -10.47
C PRO A 47 8.89 -5.39 -11.21
N VAL A 48 9.63 -4.55 -10.48
CA VAL A 48 10.46 -3.49 -11.05
C VAL A 48 11.60 -4.05 -11.91
N LYS A 49 12.23 -5.17 -11.51
CA LYS A 49 13.25 -5.85 -12.32
C LYS A 49 12.69 -6.36 -13.63
N GLU A 50 11.54 -7.04 -13.60
CA GLU A 50 10.87 -7.54 -14.80
C GLU A 50 10.54 -6.40 -15.77
N CYS A 51 9.98 -5.30 -15.24
CA CYS A 51 9.69 -4.12 -16.03
C CYS A 51 10.95 -3.49 -16.64
N ALA A 52 12.03 -3.29 -15.86
CA ALA A 52 13.27 -2.71 -16.32
C ALA A 52 13.92 -3.57 -17.41
N GLN A 53 13.91 -4.90 -17.26
CA GLN A 53 14.42 -5.83 -18.27
C GLN A 53 13.62 -5.77 -19.58
N ALA A 54 12.30 -5.67 -19.50
CA ALA A 54 11.44 -5.49 -20.68
C ALA A 54 11.71 -4.15 -21.41
N LEU A 55 12.15 -3.14 -20.68
CA LEU A 55 12.56 -1.83 -21.20
C LEU A 55 14.04 -1.76 -21.64
N ASN A 56 14.79 -2.85 -21.51
CA ASN A 56 16.25 -2.92 -21.76
C ASN A 56 17.06 -1.93 -20.92
N ILE A 57 16.65 -1.68 -19.67
CA ILE A 57 17.37 -0.81 -18.73
C ILE A 57 18.18 -1.69 -17.78
N GLU A 58 19.43 -1.27 -17.50
CA GLU A 58 20.33 -1.98 -16.60
C GLU A 58 19.79 -2.02 -15.17
N VAL A 59 19.79 -3.23 -14.56
CA VAL A 59 19.23 -3.47 -13.23
C VAL A 59 20.35 -3.76 -12.22
N LEU A 60 20.34 -3.03 -11.13
CA LEU A 60 21.25 -3.21 -10.00
C LEU A 60 20.45 -3.71 -8.78
N GLN A 61 20.96 -4.76 -8.14
CA GLN A 61 20.32 -5.38 -6.95
C GLN A 61 21.28 -5.44 -5.75
N PRO A 62 21.71 -4.29 -5.20
CA PRO A 62 22.67 -4.29 -4.10
C PRO A 62 22.01 -4.85 -2.82
N GLU A 63 22.69 -5.79 -2.16
CA GLU A 63 22.26 -6.27 -0.85
C GLU A 63 22.23 -5.14 0.19
N LYS A 64 23.22 -4.26 0.13
CA LYS A 64 23.34 -3.06 0.99
C LYS A 64 23.59 -1.83 0.12
N VAL A 65 22.92 -0.72 0.45
CA VAL A 65 23.17 0.58 -0.18
C VAL A 65 24.20 1.36 0.63
N LYS A 66 24.05 1.39 1.95
CA LYS A 66 24.97 2.09 2.85
C LYS A 66 26.38 1.45 2.78
N GLY A 67 27.38 2.28 2.50
CA GLY A 67 28.79 1.84 2.42
C GLY A 67 29.13 1.03 1.17
N ASN A 68 28.30 1.03 0.14
CA ASN A 68 28.54 0.34 -1.12
C ASN A 68 29.35 1.24 -2.07
N SER A 69 30.68 1.17 -1.98
CA SER A 69 31.60 2.00 -2.77
C SER A 69 31.48 1.76 -4.28
N GLU A 70 31.23 0.53 -4.72
CA GLU A 70 31.05 0.19 -6.14
C GLU A 70 29.80 0.87 -6.71
N LEU A 71 28.68 0.77 -5.99
CA LEU A 71 27.43 1.45 -6.37
C LEU A 71 27.63 2.96 -6.46
N PHE A 72 28.29 3.57 -5.47
CA PHE A 72 28.54 5.01 -5.48
C PHE A 72 29.49 5.46 -6.58
N ALA A 73 30.52 4.66 -6.89
CA ALA A 73 31.42 4.95 -8.01
C ALA A 73 30.67 4.86 -9.34
N LEU A 74 29.83 3.84 -9.53
CA LEU A 74 29.02 3.67 -10.73
C LEU A 74 28.06 4.84 -10.94
N LEU A 75 27.29 5.19 -9.90
CA LEU A 75 26.35 6.31 -9.96
C LEU A 75 27.06 7.66 -10.11
N GLY A 76 28.21 7.84 -9.45
CA GLY A 76 29.06 9.03 -9.59
C GLY A 76 29.61 9.21 -11.01
N ASN A 77 29.97 8.13 -11.69
CA ASN A 77 30.39 8.17 -13.11
C ASN A 77 29.20 8.48 -14.05
N PHE A 78 28.02 7.94 -13.74
CA PHE A 78 26.79 8.25 -14.52
C PHE A 78 26.34 9.69 -14.35
N GLN A 79 26.57 10.29 -13.17
CA GLN A 79 26.15 11.66 -12.81
C GLN A 79 24.65 11.87 -13.00
N PRO A 80 23.78 11.20 -12.23
CA PRO A 80 22.34 11.39 -12.35
C PRO A 80 21.94 12.82 -12.00
N ASP A 81 21.03 13.38 -12.78
CA ASP A 81 20.40 14.64 -12.45
C ASP A 81 19.39 14.47 -11.30
N LEU A 82 18.64 13.37 -11.32
CA LEU A 82 17.55 13.07 -10.39
C LEU A 82 17.58 11.58 -10.00
N ILE A 83 17.29 11.28 -8.74
CA ILE A 83 16.92 9.92 -8.32
C ILE A 83 15.43 9.90 -7.98
N VAL A 84 14.68 9.01 -8.61
CA VAL A 84 13.25 8.77 -8.32
C VAL A 84 13.14 7.52 -7.47
N VAL A 85 12.50 7.63 -6.31
CA VAL A 85 12.37 6.54 -5.33
C VAL A 85 10.90 6.24 -5.10
N ILE A 86 10.52 4.98 -5.20
CA ILE A 86 9.13 4.54 -4.95
C ILE A 86 9.15 3.18 -4.27
N ALA A 87 8.71 3.13 -3.03
CA ALA A 87 8.59 1.88 -2.26
C ALA A 87 9.83 0.98 -2.39
N TYR A 88 11.02 1.56 -2.34
CA TYR A 88 12.29 0.82 -2.44
C TYR A 88 12.52 -0.09 -1.23
N GLY A 89 12.04 0.33 -0.05
CA GLY A 89 12.06 -0.49 1.16
C GLY A 89 13.40 -0.53 1.90
N LYS A 90 14.30 0.40 1.63
CA LYS A 90 15.55 0.61 2.40
C LYS A 90 15.79 2.09 2.61
N ILE A 91 16.39 2.43 3.74
CA ILE A 91 16.82 3.80 4.05
C ILE A 91 17.98 4.15 3.11
N LEU A 92 17.92 5.32 2.50
CA LEU A 92 18.99 5.85 1.66
C LEU A 92 20.00 6.61 2.51
N PRO A 93 21.30 6.33 2.38
CA PRO A 93 22.32 7.08 3.08
C PRO A 93 22.48 8.51 2.51
N VAL A 94 22.98 9.41 3.35
CA VAL A 94 23.12 10.83 3.02
C VAL A 94 23.95 11.06 1.75
N GLU A 95 24.95 10.24 1.55
CA GLU A 95 25.82 10.30 0.37
C GLU A 95 25.01 10.08 -0.93
N LEU A 96 24.03 9.18 -0.90
CA LEU A 96 23.14 8.95 -2.05
C LEU A 96 22.13 10.08 -2.20
N LEU A 97 21.57 10.60 -1.10
CA LEU A 97 20.61 11.71 -1.14
C LEU A 97 21.22 12.99 -1.75
N LYS A 98 22.52 13.20 -1.56
CA LYS A 98 23.26 14.38 -2.07
C LYS A 98 23.92 14.17 -3.44
N LEU A 99 23.87 12.95 -3.99
CA LEU A 99 24.57 12.64 -5.23
C LEU A 99 23.96 13.31 -6.46
N PRO A 100 22.61 13.28 -6.68
CA PRO A 100 22.02 13.90 -7.85
C PRO A 100 21.86 15.42 -7.64
N ARG A 101 22.16 16.23 -8.69
CA ARG A 101 22.06 17.70 -8.61
C ARG A 101 20.67 18.23 -8.33
N LEU A 102 19.61 17.52 -8.74
CA LEU A 102 18.20 17.86 -8.48
C LEU A 102 17.62 17.14 -7.27
N GLY A 103 18.45 16.35 -6.56
CA GLY A 103 18.06 15.63 -5.35
C GLY A 103 17.36 14.30 -5.63
N CYS A 104 16.82 13.71 -4.56
CA CYS A 104 16.02 12.49 -4.60
C CYS A 104 14.56 12.83 -4.36
N ILE A 105 13.66 12.33 -5.19
CA ILE A 105 12.21 12.52 -5.06
C ILE A 105 11.55 11.19 -4.75
N ASN A 106 10.71 11.17 -3.72
CA ASN A 106 9.84 10.04 -3.39
C ASN A 106 8.41 10.28 -3.87
N VAL A 107 7.77 9.23 -4.41
CA VAL A 107 6.34 9.18 -4.67
C VAL A 107 5.69 8.47 -3.49
N HIS A 108 5.10 9.23 -2.58
CA HIS A 108 4.51 8.72 -1.35
C HIS A 108 2.99 8.60 -1.47
N ALA A 109 2.44 7.44 -1.09
CA ALA A 109 1.04 7.10 -1.27
C ALA A 109 0.12 7.63 -0.16
N SER A 110 0.27 8.90 0.21
CA SER A 110 -0.64 9.63 1.11
C SER A 110 -0.64 11.12 0.85
N LEU A 111 -1.55 11.82 1.49
CA LEU A 111 -1.57 13.28 1.60
C LEU A 111 -0.70 13.70 2.78
N LEU A 112 0.62 13.86 2.56
CA LEU A 112 1.54 14.29 3.60
C LEU A 112 1.10 15.66 4.17
N PRO A 113 1.34 15.89 5.48
CA PRO A 113 2.16 15.11 6.40
C PRO A 113 1.45 13.93 7.07
N LYS A 114 0.21 13.59 6.69
CA LYS A 114 -0.47 12.38 7.21
C LYS A 114 0.18 11.10 6.65
N TYR A 115 0.21 10.07 7.50
CA TYR A 115 0.61 8.70 7.11
C TYR A 115 2.04 8.58 6.59
N ARG A 116 3.01 9.22 7.26
CA ARG A 116 4.44 8.92 7.05
C ARG A 116 4.71 7.46 7.38
N GLY A 117 5.47 6.75 6.57
CA GLY A 117 5.88 5.36 6.85
C GLY A 117 5.40 4.33 5.86
N ALA A 118 5.25 3.07 6.34
CA ALA A 118 5.26 1.88 5.48
C ALA A 118 3.91 1.51 4.85
N ALA A 119 2.77 1.88 5.47
CA ALA A 119 1.44 1.40 5.04
C ALA A 119 0.39 2.53 4.92
N PRO A 120 0.68 3.63 4.22
CA PRO A 120 -0.22 4.78 4.13
C PRO A 120 -1.58 4.43 3.51
N ILE A 121 -1.61 3.57 2.49
CA ILE A 121 -2.82 3.17 1.78
C ILE A 121 -3.79 2.46 2.72
N GLN A 122 -3.30 1.44 3.43
CA GLN A 122 -4.12 0.68 4.37
C GLN A 122 -4.61 1.57 5.52
N ARG A 123 -3.72 2.37 6.09
CA ARG A 123 -4.05 3.22 7.25
C ARG A 123 -5.09 4.28 6.92
N SER A 124 -5.07 4.90 5.74
CA SER A 124 -6.10 5.87 5.34
C SER A 124 -7.49 5.26 5.27
N ILE A 125 -7.61 3.98 4.83
CA ILE A 125 -8.89 3.25 4.85
C ILE A 125 -9.31 2.89 6.27
N LEU A 126 -8.39 2.36 7.08
CA LEU A 126 -8.66 1.94 8.46
C LEU A 126 -9.14 3.09 9.33
N GLU A 127 -8.53 4.27 9.20
CA GLU A 127 -8.90 5.48 9.92
C GLU A 127 -10.23 6.10 9.42
N GLY A 128 -10.71 5.69 8.25
CA GLY A 128 -11.96 6.16 7.68
C GLY A 128 -11.87 7.55 7.06
N ASP A 129 -10.70 7.93 6.59
CA ASP A 129 -10.55 9.18 5.82
C ASP A 129 -11.43 9.13 4.56
N ALA A 130 -12.08 10.25 4.24
CA ALA A 130 -12.88 10.37 3.03
C ALA A 130 -12.01 10.42 1.77
N GLN A 131 -10.82 11.02 1.89
CA GLN A 131 -9.86 11.23 0.80
C GLN A 131 -8.47 10.79 1.19
N THR A 132 -7.73 10.35 0.18
CA THR A 132 -6.29 10.14 0.22
C THR A 132 -5.65 10.66 -1.06
N GLY A 133 -4.40 10.30 -1.34
CA GLY A 133 -3.75 10.73 -2.56
C GLY A 133 -2.29 10.32 -2.62
N VAL A 134 -1.57 11.01 -3.49
CA VAL A 134 -0.13 10.85 -3.67
C VAL A 134 0.55 12.20 -3.48
N THR A 135 1.66 12.20 -2.77
CA THR A 135 2.54 13.36 -2.59
C THR A 135 3.90 13.07 -3.21
N LEU A 136 4.35 13.95 -4.11
CA LEU A 136 5.75 14.00 -4.48
C LEU A 136 6.49 14.85 -3.43
N MET A 137 7.60 14.34 -2.92
CA MET A 137 8.40 15.02 -1.93
C MET A 137 9.89 14.81 -2.16
N TYR A 138 10.72 15.77 -1.77
CA TYR A 138 12.16 15.56 -1.65
C TYR A 138 12.45 14.61 -0.50
N MET A 139 13.42 13.73 -0.71
CA MET A 139 13.89 12.84 0.36
C MET A 139 14.96 13.52 1.21
N GLU A 140 14.82 13.34 2.51
CA GLU A 140 15.78 13.77 3.54
C GLU A 140 16.13 12.59 4.46
N GLU A 141 16.92 12.82 5.50
CA GLU A 141 17.33 11.78 6.44
C GLU A 141 16.16 11.25 7.29
N GLY A 142 15.10 12.05 7.48
CA GLY A 142 13.90 11.65 8.22
C GLY A 142 12.95 10.79 7.41
N LEU A 143 12.12 10.00 8.11
CA LEU A 143 11.12 9.16 7.48
C LEU A 143 9.99 10.03 6.90
N ASP A 144 9.95 10.17 5.58
CA ASP A 144 8.94 10.92 4.81
C ASP A 144 8.72 12.36 5.31
N THR A 145 9.80 13.04 5.76
CA THR A 145 9.76 14.39 6.36
C THR A 145 10.11 15.52 5.39
N GLY A 146 10.65 15.22 4.24
CA GLY A 146 11.14 16.21 3.29
C GLY A 146 10.04 17.08 2.68
N ASP A 147 10.45 18.16 2.02
CA ASP A 147 9.55 19.14 1.44
C ASP A 147 8.66 18.54 0.36
N MET A 148 7.37 18.82 0.43
CA MET A 148 6.40 18.45 -0.60
C MET A 148 6.53 19.36 -1.83
N ILE A 149 6.33 18.78 -3.02
CA ILE A 149 6.44 19.53 -4.29
C ILE A 149 5.20 19.46 -5.15
N ALA A 150 4.44 18.37 -5.08
CA ALA A 150 3.17 18.22 -5.77
C ALA A 150 2.28 17.22 -5.04
N VAL A 151 0.96 17.36 -5.19
CA VAL A 151 -0.04 16.50 -4.56
C VAL A 151 -1.17 16.23 -5.54
N SER A 152 -1.64 14.97 -5.58
CA SER A 152 -2.85 14.58 -6.28
C SER A 152 -3.78 13.84 -5.31
N LYS A 153 -5.09 14.09 -5.37
CA LYS A 153 -6.09 13.57 -4.43
C LYS A 153 -7.10 12.67 -5.11
N THR A 154 -7.62 11.71 -4.36
CA THR A 154 -8.75 10.87 -4.76
C THR A 154 -9.64 10.56 -3.56
N ASP A 155 -10.93 10.27 -3.80
CA ASP A 155 -11.86 9.81 -2.78
C ASP A 155 -11.60 8.32 -2.50
N ILE A 156 -11.70 7.91 -1.22
CA ILE A 156 -11.55 6.52 -0.82
C ILE A 156 -12.85 5.74 -1.08
N ASP A 157 -13.98 6.31 -0.75
CA ASP A 157 -15.32 5.70 -0.91
C ASP A 157 -15.36 4.25 -0.38
N LYS A 158 -15.80 3.32 -1.24
CA LYS A 158 -15.86 1.88 -0.96
C LYS A 158 -14.68 1.07 -1.50
N LYS A 159 -13.61 1.74 -1.91
CA LYS A 159 -12.41 1.08 -2.40
C LYS A 159 -11.76 0.24 -1.30
N ASN A 160 -11.22 -0.91 -1.67
CA ASN A 160 -10.35 -1.70 -0.81
C ASN A 160 -8.88 -1.29 -1.04
N ALA A 161 -7.97 -1.81 -0.23
CA ALA A 161 -6.56 -1.42 -0.32
C ALA A 161 -5.91 -1.82 -1.65
N GLU A 162 -6.36 -2.89 -2.32
CA GLU A 162 -5.85 -3.30 -3.63
C GLU A 162 -6.27 -2.31 -4.72
N SER A 163 -7.57 -2.01 -4.84
CA SER A 163 -8.06 -1.06 -5.85
C SER A 163 -7.54 0.37 -5.63
N LEU A 164 -7.38 0.77 -4.36
CA LEU A 164 -6.79 2.07 -4.03
C LEU A 164 -5.29 2.11 -4.33
N HIS A 165 -4.56 1.01 -4.07
CA HIS A 165 -3.15 0.85 -4.44
C HIS A 165 -2.94 1.05 -5.94
N ASP A 166 -3.76 0.38 -6.77
CA ASP A 166 -3.63 0.45 -8.21
C ASP A 166 -3.91 1.87 -8.73
N GLU A 167 -4.95 2.52 -8.21
CA GLU A 167 -5.28 3.90 -8.56
C GLU A 167 -4.16 4.87 -8.16
N LEU A 168 -3.67 4.80 -6.92
CA LEU A 168 -2.61 5.69 -6.42
C LEU A 168 -1.28 5.47 -7.16
N SER A 169 -0.99 4.24 -7.58
CA SER A 169 0.18 3.91 -8.39
C SER A 169 0.16 4.63 -9.74
N GLN A 170 -0.98 4.62 -10.43
CA GLN A 170 -1.17 5.35 -11.69
C GLN A 170 -1.15 6.87 -11.49
N MET A 171 -1.80 7.35 -10.43
CA MET A 171 -1.80 8.77 -10.09
C MET A 171 -0.38 9.29 -9.80
N GLY A 172 0.43 8.50 -9.07
CA GLY A 172 1.82 8.84 -8.77
C GLY A 172 2.68 8.92 -10.02
N ALA A 173 2.51 7.98 -10.95
CA ALA A 173 3.19 7.99 -12.23
C ALA A 173 2.87 9.24 -13.05
N LYS A 174 1.58 9.56 -13.17
CA LYS A 174 1.11 10.75 -13.89
C LYS A 174 1.64 12.03 -13.26
N LEU A 175 1.47 12.17 -11.93
CA LEU A 175 1.89 13.36 -11.20
C LEU A 175 3.39 13.61 -11.34
N LEU A 176 4.22 12.56 -11.27
CA LEU A 176 5.67 12.69 -11.45
C LEU A 176 6.00 13.19 -12.86
N VAL A 177 5.47 12.56 -13.91
CA VAL A 177 5.76 12.94 -15.30
C VAL A 177 5.34 14.38 -15.58
N GLU A 178 4.17 14.81 -15.10
CA GLU A 178 3.68 16.20 -15.23
C GLU A 178 4.56 17.22 -14.49
N THR A 179 5.24 16.79 -13.41
CA THR A 179 6.08 17.66 -12.59
C THR A 179 7.55 17.72 -13.08
N LEU A 180 8.01 16.73 -13.86
CA LEU A 180 9.41 16.64 -14.32
C LEU A 180 9.93 17.91 -15.01
N PRO A 181 9.19 18.58 -15.90
CA PRO A 181 9.70 19.81 -16.56
C PRO A 181 10.03 20.92 -15.56
N ALA A 182 9.19 21.12 -14.56
CA ALA A 182 9.42 22.12 -13.51
C ALA A 182 10.59 21.73 -12.59
N ILE A 183 10.78 20.43 -12.33
CA ILE A 183 11.94 19.92 -11.58
C ILE A 183 13.22 20.21 -12.36
N GLU A 184 13.25 19.93 -13.66
CA GLU A 184 14.42 20.13 -14.52
C GLU A 184 14.78 21.61 -14.65
N ALA A 185 13.77 22.49 -14.74
CA ALA A 185 13.95 23.94 -14.80
C ALA A 185 14.34 24.58 -13.46
N GLY A 186 14.22 23.83 -12.34
CA GLY A 186 14.43 24.38 -10.99
C GLY A 186 13.32 25.33 -10.53
N GLU A 187 12.13 25.24 -11.12
CA GLU A 187 10.96 26.11 -10.84
C GLU A 187 10.02 25.55 -9.79
N ILE A 188 10.43 24.49 -9.09
CA ILE A 188 9.62 23.82 -8.07
C ILE A 188 9.52 24.68 -6.81
N VAL A 189 8.28 24.92 -6.38
CA VAL A 189 8.00 25.49 -5.07
C VAL A 189 8.01 24.34 -4.04
N ARG A 190 8.94 24.42 -3.10
CA ARG A 190 9.04 23.46 -1.99
C ARG A 190 8.16 23.90 -0.83
N ILE A 191 7.30 23.02 -0.37
CA ILE A 191 6.38 23.26 0.75
C ILE A 191 6.84 22.43 1.94
N LYS A 192 7.33 23.09 2.98
CA LYS A 192 7.75 22.41 4.21
C LYS A 192 6.54 21.76 4.88
N GLN A 193 6.71 20.51 5.31
CA GLN A 193 5.66 19.81 6.05
C GLN A 193 5.47 20.43 7.45
N ASN A 194 4.20 20.49 7.90
CA ASN A 194 3.90 20.87 9.29
C ASN A 194 3.91 19.60 10.17
N ASP A 195 4.95 19.43 10.97
CA ASP A 195 5.13 18.25 11.83
C ASP A 195 4.04 18.09 12.88
N ALA A 196 3.37 19.17 13.29
CA ALA A 196 2.24 19.10 14.23
C ALA A 196 1.01 18.39 13.62
N LEU A 197 0.92 18.26 12.30
CA LEU A 197 -0.14 17.57 11.58
C LEU A 197 0.29 16.17 11.10
N ALA A 198 1.53 15.78 11.39
CA ALA A 198 2.05 14.49 10.93
C ALA A 198 1.41 13.32 11.70
N THR A 199 1.04 12.30 10.95
CA THR A 199 0.65 10.99 11.49
C THR A 199 1.51 9.89 10.89
N TYR A 200 1.56 8.74 11.56
CA TYR A 200 2.42 7.63 11.14
C TYR A 200 1.59 6.43 10.68
N ALA A 201 2.07 5.77 9.63
CA ALA A 201 1.50 4.58 9.05
C ALA A 201 2.44 3.39 9.26
N PRO A 202 2.42 2.75 10.46
CA PRO A 202 3.27 1.60 10.73
C PRO A 202 2.92 0.43 9.81
N MET A 203 3.90 -0.45 9.62
CA MET A 203 3.76 -1.67 8.83
C MET A 203 2.56 -2.50 9.32
N ILE A 204 1.88 -3.14 8.38
CA ILE A 204 0.78 -4.08 8.67
C ILE A 204 1.37 -5.46 8.97
N PHE A 205 0.85 -6.10 10.00
CA PHE A 205 1.18 -7.46 10.40
C PHE A 205 -0.04 -8.39 10.27
N LYS A 206 0.21 -9.69 10.25
CA LYS A 206 -0.87 -10.69 10.16
C LYS A 206 -1.86 -10.58 11.33
N SER A 207 -1.39 -10.23 12.52
CA SER A 207 -2.21 -10.02 13.71
C SER A 207 -3.21 -8.88 13.57
N ASP A 208 -2.91 -7.85 12.75
CA ASP A 208 -3.79 -6.71 12.55
C ASP A 208 -5.11 -7.11 11.87
N GLY A 209 -5.14 -8.29 11.23
CA GLY A 209 -6.33 -8.83 10.60
C GLY A 209 -7.35 -9.45 11.55
N LEU A 210 -7.05 -9.62 12.84
CA LEU A 210 -8.01 -10.14 13.81
C LEU A 210 -9.14 -9.12 14.04
N ILE A 211 -10.37 -9.57 13.79
CA ILE A 211 -11.55 -8.72 13.93
C ILE A 211 -11.91 -8.56 15.41
N ASP A 212 -12.04 -7.33 15.86
CA ASP A 212 -12.65 -6.95 17.12
C ASP A 212 -14.02 -6.31 16.83
N PHE A 213 -15.08 -7.09 16.99
CA PHE A 213 -16.46 -6.66 16.72
C PHE A 213 -16.92 -5.51 17.64
N SER A 214 -16.30 -5.32 18.80
CA SER A 214 -16.63 -4.21 19.71
C SER A 214 -16.28 -2.83 19.16
N LYS A 215 -15.45 -2.76 18.10
CA LYS A 215 -15.09 -1.50 17.42
C LYS A 215 -16.22 -0.93 16.57
N GLY A 216 -17.30 -1.69 16.36
CA GLY A 216 -18.46 -1.30 15.58
C GLY A 216 -18.39 -1.67 14.10
N ALA A 217 -19.56 -1.87 13.51
CA ALA A 217 -19.72 -2.38 12.15
C ALA A 217 -18.96 -1.57 11.10
N ASP A 218 -18.98 -0.25 11.20
CA ASP A 218 -18.27 0.64 10.27
C ASP A 218 -16.74 0.46 10.36
N ALA A 219 -16.18 0.29 11.56
CA ALA A 219 -14.75 0.09 11.74
C ALA A 219 -14.32 -1.31 11.25
N VAL A 220 -15.14 -2.33 11.48
CA VAL A 220 -14.87 -3.69 10.99
C VAL A 220 -14.99 -3.76 9.46
N GLU A 221 -15.94 -3.06 8.85
CA GLU A 221 -16.04 -2.95 7.39
C GLU A 221 -14.78 -2.31 6.80
N ARG A 222 -14.29 -1.21 7.40
CA ARG A 222 -13.03 -0.60 6.99
C ARG A 222 -11.84 -1.54 7.19
N LEU A 223 -11.80 -2.31 8.26
CA LEU A 223 -10.75 -3.31 8.49
C LEU A 223 -10.72 -4.33 7.35
N ILE A 224 -11.89 -4.85 6.96
CA ILE A 224 -12.03 -5.82 5.87
C ILE A 224 -11.48 -5.24 4.56
N ARG A 225 -11.88 -4.02 4.21
CA ARG A 225 -11.41 -3.34 2.98
C ARG A 225 -9.94 -2.95 3.06
N GLY A 226 -9.51 -2.37 4.18
CA GLY A 226 -8.15 -1.85 4.37
C GLY A 226 -7.09 -2.93 4.41
N LEU A 227 -7.46 -4.16 4.78
CA LEU A 227 -6.53 -5.29 4.83
C LEU A 227 -6.69 -6.29 3.67
N TYR A 228 -7.47 -5.95 2.66
CA TYR A 228 -7.59 -6.73 1.44
C TYR A 228 -6.42 -6.44 0.47
N PRO A 229 -5.77 -7.43 -0.17
CA PRO A 229 -5.94 -8.86 -0.01
C PRO A 229 -5.08 -9.48 1.11
N TRP A 230 -4.22 -8.69 1.75
CA TRP A 230 -3.31 -9.15 2.79
C TRP A 230 -3.27 -8.18 3.97
N PRO A 231 -3.31 -8.71 5.20
CA PRO A 231 -3.38 -10.12 5.62
C PRO A 231 -4.79 -10.71 5.46
N GLY A 232 -5.80 -9.88 5.17
CA GLY A 232 -7.21 -10.20 5.19
C GLY A 232 -7.77 -10.24 6.62
N ALA A 233 -8.97 -9.72 6.81
CA ALA A 233 -9.65 -9.73 8.09
C ALA A 233 -10.15 -11.14 8.45
N TYR A 234 -9.99 -11.55 9.72
CA TYR A 234 -10.36 -12.85 10.18
C TYR A 234 -10.85 -12.85 11.63
N THR A 235 -11.66 -13.84 11.94
CA THR A 235 -12.10 -14.21 13.29
C THR A 235 -12.00 -15.73 13.43
N TYR A 236 -12.64 -16.28 14.45
CA TYR A 236 -12.74 -17.72 14.65
C TYR A 236 -14.19 -18.18 14.68
N LEU A 237 -14.48 -19.29 14.03
CA LEU A 237 -15.75 -20.01 14.09
C LEU A 237 -15.48 -21.43 14.58
N ALA A 238 -15.99 -21.78 15.73
CA ALA A 238 -15.74 -23.08 16.40
C ALA A 238 -14.22 -23.40 16.51
N GLY A 239 -13.40 -22.40 16.82
CA GLY A 239 -11.94 -22.52 16.98
C GLY A 239 -11.14 -22.57 15.67
N GLU A 240 -11.78 -22.56 14.50
CA GLU A 240 -11.12 -22.50 13.21
C GLU A 240 -11.10 -21.07 12.65
N THR A 241 -10.00 -20.69 11.95
CA THR A 241 -9.90 -19.37 11.31
C THR A 241 -11.02 -19.19 10.29
N PHE A 242 -11.79 -18.11 10.44
CA PHE A 242 -12.88 -17.72 9.55
C PHE A 242 -12.59 -16.33 9.00
N LYS A 243 -12.25 -16.23 7.71
CA LYS A 243 -11.96 -14.94 7.06
C LYS A 243 -13.23 -14.33 6.51
N ILE A 244 -13.37 -13.03 6.67
CA ILE A 244 -14.40 -12.21 6.04
C ILE A 244 -13.72 -11.33 5.00
N TRP A 245 -14.14 -11.48 3.74
CA TRP A 245 -13.53 -10.77 2.62
C TRP A 245 -14.35 -9.60 2.13
N GLU A 246 -15.67 -9.68 2.31
CA GLU A 246 -16.58 -8.60 2.02
C GLU A 246 -17.67 -8.55 3.09
N ALA A 247 -18.00 -7.34 3.52
CA ALA A 247 -19.09 -7.09 4.44
C ALA A 247 -19.68 -5.69 4.21
N ILE A 248 -20.90 -5.50 4.70
CA ILE A 248 -21.62 -4.23 4.66
C ILE A 248 -21.95 -3.86 6.10
N ALA A 249 -21.49 -2.68 6.54
CA ALA A 249 -22.00 -2.06 7.76
C ALA A 249 -23.39 -1.51 7.46
N THR A 250 -24.40 -1.99 8.18
CA THR A 250 -25.79 -1.53 8.03
C THR A 250 -26.17 -0.58 9.16
N ASP A 251 -27.22 0.19 8.98
CA ASP A 251 -27.78 1.01 10.05
C ASP A 251 -28.81 0.25 10.92
N GLU A 252 -28.99 -1.04 10.66
CA GLU A 252 -29.86 -1.91 11.46
C GLU A 252 -29.29 -2.07 12.87
N LYS A 253 -30.09 -1.72 13.87
CA LYS A 253 -29.73 -1.90 15.27
C LYS A 253 -29.63 -3.38 15.62
N ASN A 254 -28.62 -3.72 16.39
CA ASN A 254 -28.39 -5.07 16.87
C ASN A 254 -27.95 -5.02 18.34
N GLU A 255 -28.82 -5.49 19.24
CA GLU A 255 -28.61 -5.44 20.69
C GLU A 255 -27.94 -6.72 21.22
N ALA A 256 -27.60 -7.67 20.33
CA ALA A 256 -26.86 -8.86 20.73
C ALA A 256 -25.42 -8.51 21.13
N GLU A 257 -24.79 -9.40 21.88
CA GLU A 257 -23.36 -9.28 22.23
C GLU A 257 -22.53 -9.21 20.94
N ASP A 258 -21.52 -8.34 20.92
CA ASP A 258 -20.62 -8.16 19.79
C ASP A 258 -19.96 -9.49 19.36
N GLY A 259 -19.95 -9.77 18.06
CA GLY A 259 -19.47 -11.05 17.51
C GLY A 259 -20.57 -12.13 17.42
N THR A 260 -21.77 -11.89 17.94
CA THR A 260 -22.88 -12.86 17.86
C THR A 260 -23.52 -12.85 16.47
N VAL A 261 -23.69 -14.03 15.87
CA VAL A 261 -24.45 -14.22 14.64
C VAL A 261 -25.95 -14.14 14.95
N THR A 262 -26.64 -13.16 14.41
CA THR A 262 -28.09 -12.97 14.62
C THR A 262 -28.93 -13.56 13.49
N ALA A 263 -28.38 -13.72 12.30
CA ALA A 263 -28.96 -14.43 11.16
C ALA A 263 -27.87 -14.94 10.22
N ALA A 264 -28.17 -16.04 9.53
CA ALA A 264 -27.33 -16.55 8.43
C ALA A 264 -28.28 -17.06 7.33
N ASN A 265 -28.25 -16.41 6.17
CA ASN A 265 -29.13 -16.73 5.03
C ASN A 265 -28.42 -16.40 3.70
N ALA A 266 -29.14 -16.47 2.59
CA ALA A 266 -28.58 -16.21 1.27
C ALA A 266 -28.04 -14.80 1.08
N ASP A 267 -28.52 -13.80 1.85
CA ASP A 267 -28.04 -12.42 1.77
C ASP A 267 -26.70 -12.25 2.47
N GLY A 268 -26.41 -13.06 3.51
CA GLY A 268 -25.17 -13.01 4.26
C GLY A 268 -25.29 -13.54 5.68
N ILE A 269 -24.23 -13.36 6.45
CA ILE A 269 -24.17 -13.63 7.89
C ILE A 269 -24.27 -12.27 8.60
N ALA A 270 -25.37 -12.07 9.31
CA ALA A 270 -25.60 -10.89 10.13
C ALA A 270 -24.91 -11.07 11.50
N ILE A 271 -23.99 -10.20 11.82
CA ILE A 271 -23.14 -10.24 13.01
C ILE A 271 -23.34 -8.95 13.80
N ALA A 272 -23.57 -9.06 15.11
CA ALA A 272 -23.65 -7.91 15.99
C ALA A 272 -22.26 -7.24 16.12
N SER A 273 -22.20 -5.93 15.97
CA SER A 273 -20.93 -5.18 16.09
C SER A 273 -21.20 -3.71 16.45
N GLY A 274 -20.89 -3.36 17.71
CA GLY A 274 -21.05 -2.00 18.25
C GLY A 274 -22.47 -1.46 18.17
N GLY A 275 -23.46 -2.29 18.48
CA GLY A 275 -24.88 -1.93 18.45
C GLY A 275 -25.54 -1.86 17.07
N LYS A 276 -24.81 -2.22 16.01
CA LYS A 276 -25.26 -2.31 14.61
C LYS A 276 -25.04 -3.71 14.06
N THR A 277 -25.60 -3.98 12.88
CA THR A 277 -25.39 -5.22 12.13
C THR A 277 -24.28 -5.06 11.10
N LEU A 278 -23.28 -5.92 11.16
CA LEU A 278 -22.32 -6.17 10.09
C LEU A 278 -22.81 -7.37 9.27
N LEU A 279 -23.10 -7.18 7.99
CA LEU A 279 -23.55 -8.24 7.09
C LEU A 279 -22.34 -8.75 6.29
N ALA A 280 -21.78 -9.89 6.65
CA ALA A 280 -20.70 -10.54 5.91
C ALA A 280 -21.27 -11.28 4.69
N THR A 281 -20.73 -10.99 3.48
CA THR A 281 -21.25 -11.50 2.20
C THR A 281 -20.29 -12.46 1.49
N VAL A 282 -18.97 -12.31 1.69
CA VAL A 282 -17.94 -13.20 1.13
C VAL A 282 -17.01 -13.67 2.25
N VAL A 283 -16.87 -14.97 2.36
CA VAL A 283 -16.13 -15.62 3.46
C VAL A 283 -15.14 -16.66 2.95
N GLN A 284 -14.25 -17.12 3.83
CA GLN A 284 -13.31 -18.20 3.53
C GLN A 284 -12.97 -18.98 4.80
N VAL A 285 -13.06 -20.29 4.72
CA VAL A 285 -12.57 -21.23 5.75
C VAL A 285 -11.22 -21.85 5.33
N PRO A 286 -10.46 -22.44 6.27
CA PRO A 286 -9.17 -23.06 5.97
C PRO A 286 -9.25 -24.08 4.83
N GLY A 287 -8.27 -24.00 3.91
CA GLY A 287 -8.16 -24.92 2.78
C GLY A 287 -9.17 -24.73 1.65
N LYS A 288 -10.08 -23.77 1.75
CA LYS A 288 -11.05 -23.44 0.68
C LYS A 288 -10.73 -22.12 0.00
N LYS A 289 -11.35 -21.90 -1.17
CA LYS A 289 -11.34 -20.59 -1.85
C LYS A 289 -12.33 -19.63 -1.17
N LYS A 290 -12.17 -18.33 -1.42
CA LYS A 290 -13.20 -17.32 -1.12
C LYS A 290 -14.52 -17.75 -1.79
N MET A 291 -15.63 -17.61 -1.09
CA MET A 291 -16.96 -17.92 -1.62
C MET A 291 -18.02 -17.00 -1.02
N ARG A 292 -19.11 -16.83 -1.74
CA ARG A 292 -20.27 -16.11 -1.21
C ARG A 292 -20.89 -16.89 -0.04
N VAL A 293 -21.54 -16.19 0.85
CA VAL A 293 -22.19 -16.82 2.02
C VAL A 293 -23.29 -17.77 1.59
N ASP A 294 -24.07 -17.47 0.54
CA ASP A 294 -25.09 -18.38 0.02
C ASP A 294 -24.51 -19.75 -0.42
N ASP A 295 -23.33 -19.75 -1.05
CA ASP A 295 -22.63 -21.00 -1.41
C ASP A 295 -22.06 -21.73 -0.17
N TYR A 296 -21.54 -20.98 0.79
CA TYR A 296 -21.04 -21.54 2.04
C TYR A 296 -22.13 -22.28 2.81
N LEU A 297 -23.33 -21.70 2.89
CA LEU A 297 -24.47 -22.23 3.63
C LEU A 297 -25.12 -23.46 2.98
N LYS A 298 -24.88 -23.75 1.68
CA LYS A 298 -25.31 -25.02 1.06
C LYS A 298 -24.68 -26.27 1.67
N GLY A 299 -23.49 -26.12 2.24
CA GLY A 299 -22.75 -27.24 2.83
C GLY A 299 -22.47 -27.13 4.33
N LYS A 300 -22.80 -26.00 4.93
CA LYS A 300 -22.55 -25.69 6.35
C LYS A 300 -23.71 -24.89 6.92
N ASN A 301 -24.04 -25.15 8.16
CA ASN A 301 -25.00 -24.34 8.92
C ASN A 301 -24.24 -23.49 9.94
N ILE A 302 -24.66 -22.24 10.10
CA ILE A 302 -24.25 -21.40 11.23
C ILE A 302 -25.52 -21.14 12.04
N GLU A 303 -25.56 -21.65 13.24
CA GLU A 303 -26.71 -21.48 14.11
C GLU A 303 -26.83 -20.03 14.59
N LYS A 304 -28.06 -19.56 14.72
CA LYS A 304 -28.35 -18.28 15.36
C LYS A 304 -27.77 -18.28 16.78
N TYR A 305 -27.18 -17.16 17.18
CA TYR A 305 -26.46 -16.97 18.45
C TYR A 305 -25.10 -17.70 18.54
N THR A 306 -24.56 -18.22 17.44
CA THR A 306 -23.14 -18.60 17.39
C THR A 306 -22.28 -17.35 17.63
N HIS A 307 -21.29 -17.47 18.50
CA HIS A 307 -20.32 -16.39 18.75
C HIS A 307 -19.06 -16.60 17.89
N LEU A 308 -18.62 -15.54 17.27
CA LEU A 308 -17.38 -15.47 16.49
C LEU A 308 -16.29 -14.81 17.33
N GLY A 309 -15.19 -15.56 17.63
CA GLY A 309 -14.10 -15.04 18.45
C GLY A 309 -13.21 -16.14 19.01
#